data_aaede47a080c44c587da74e5632b8d27
#
_entry.id   aaede47a080c44c587da74e5632b8d27
#
_cell.length_a   1.000
_cell.length_b   1.000
_cell.length_c   1.000
_cell.angle_alpha   90.00
_cell.angle_beta   90.00
_cell.angle_gamma   90.00
#
_symmetry.space_group_name_H-M   'P 1'
#
loop_
_entity.id
_entity.type
_entity.pdbx_description
1 polymer ?
#
loop_
_entity_poly.entity_id
_entity_poly.type
_entity_poly.pdbx_seq_one_letter_code
_entity_poly.pdbx_strand_id
1 'polypeptide(L)'
;ASPTNFEMEVVERSLNKITYKIPTGSDFEVKNNKLTFFEKSPFSGENYYTYTANGECYCNVIHRGDEVFRTLLSPTKTALKIKKTGAHTVECRYFMPPKFKVGDVVAMSRNKLRDNCGLFFESCSDIFCERITVNYMHGFGWLSQMCENLSFDKLTFKPASGYRVSSFADLIHVCGCKGYVKITDS
;
A
#
# COMPACT_ATOMS: atom_id res chain seq x y z
N ALA A 1 -9.33 -9.61 -5.12
CA ALA A 1 -9.19 -8.26 -4.56
C ALA A 1 -7.93 -7.63 -5.13
N SER A 2 -8.03 -6.37 -5.50
CA SER A 2 -6.88 -5.62 -6.00
C SER A 2 -5.97 -5.16 -4.86
N PRO A 3 -4.65 -5.02 -5.09
CA PRO A 3 -3.75 -4.45 -4.09
C PRO A 3 -4.19 -3.05 -3.70
N THR A 4 -4.06 -2.74 -2.42
CA THR A 4 -4.41 -1.41 -1.88
C THR A 4 -3.27 -0.41 -1.98
N ASN A 5 -2.15 -0.84 -2.50
CA ASN A 5 -0.93 -0.07 -2.65
C ASN A 5 -0.29 -0.32 -4.01
N PHE A 6 0.52 0.62 -4.43
CA PHE A 6 1.40 0.50 -5.58
C PHE A 6 2.84 0.41 -5.09
N GLU A 7 3.58 -0.54 -5.62
CA GLU A 7 4.97 -0.76 -5.26
C GLU A 7 5.86 -0.52 -6.48
N MET A 8 7.02 0.06 -6.23
CA MET A 8 8.05 0.26 -7.25
C MET A 8 9.41 -0.14 -6.66
N GLU A 9 10.14 -0.99 -7.34
CA GLU A 9 11.50 -1.38 -6.96
C GLU A 9 12.53 -0.48 -7.63
N VAL A 10 13.50 0.01 -6.88
CA VAL A 10 14.66 0.73 -7.42
C VAL A 10 15.59 -0.26 -8.10
N VAL A 11 15.67 -0.22 -9.42
CA VAL A 11 16.52 -1.15 -10.20
C VAL A 11 17.81 -0.50 -10.68
N GLU A 12 17.84 0.82 -10.79
CA GLU A 12 19.02 1.57 -11.18
C GLU A 12 19.04 2.94 -10.53
N ARG A 13 20.23 3.43 -10.20
CA ARG A 13 20.45 4.75 -9.63
C ARG A 13 21.72 5.40 -10.18
N SER A 14 21.62 6.66 -10.57
CA SER A 14 22.75 7.53 -10.91
C SER A 14 22.66 8.85 -10.12
N LEU A 15 23.56 9.80 -10.43
CA LEU A 15 23.66 11.06 -9.69
C LEU A 15 22.34 11.83 -9.56
N ASN A 16 21.54 11.87 -10.63
CA ASN A 16 20.30 12.65 -10.66
C ASN A 16 19.09 11.87 -11.19
N LYS A 17 19.21 10.54 -11.32
CA LYS A 17 18.17 9.68 -11.86
C LYS A 17 18.00 8.42 -11.04
N ILE A 18 16.76 7.96 -10.97
CA ILE A 18 16.40 6.67 -10.42
C ILE A 18 15.45 5.99 -11.42
N THR A 19 15.74 4.74 -11.74
CA THR A 19 14.87 3.88 -12.54
C THR A 19 14.13 2.95 -11.57
N TYR A 20 12.81 2.95 -11.68
CA TYR A 20 11.94 2.09 -10.93
C TYR A 20 11.34 1.02 -11.82
N LYS A 21 11.25 -0.19 -11.29
CA LYS A 21 10.50 -1.30 -11.88
C LYS A 21 9.15 -1.40 -11.19
N ILE A 22 8.10 -1.42 -11.97
CA ILE A 22 6.72 -1.60 -11.53
C ILE A 22 6.37 -3.10 -11.65
N PRO A 23 5.74 -3.72 -10.63
CA PRO A 23 5.39 -5.13 -10.68
C PRO A 23 4.53 -5.49 -11.90
N THR A 24 4.75 -6.68 -12.42
CA THR A 24 3.91 -7.26 -13.47
C THR A 24 2.47 -7.39 -12.95
N GLY A 25 1.49 -6.95 -13.72
CA GLY A 25 0.08 -6.94 -13.31
C GLY A 25 -0.42 -5.59 -12.78
N SER A 26 0.50 -4.60 -12.60
CA SER A 26 0.10 -3.21 -12.34
C SER A 26 0.10 -2.44 -13.66
N ASP A 27 -1.07 -2.00 -14.09
CA ASP A 27 -1.21 -1.15 -15.26
C ASP A 27 -0.85 0.30 -14.92
N PHE A 28 -0.07 0.95 -15.78
CA PHE A 28 0.34 2.34 -15.58
C PHE A 28 0.64 3.05 -16.89
N GLU A 29 0.53 4.37 -16.85
CA GLU A 29 0.98 5.26 -17.92
C GLU A 29 1.80 6.42 -17.37
N VAL A 30 2.61 7.01 -18.24
CA VAL A 30 3.29 8.29 -17.98
C VAL A 30 2.81 9.30 -19.01
N LYS A 31 2.07 10.31 -18.55
CA LYS A 31 1.54 11.37 -19.38
C LYS A 31 1.68 12.72 -18.69
N ASN A 32 2.07 13.76 -19.43
CA ASN A 32 2.25 15.11 -18.89
C ASN A 32 3.12 15.15 -17.62
N ASN A 33 4.22 14.38 -17.61
CA ASN A 33 5.13 14.26 -16.48
C ASN A 33 4.49 13.69 -15.20
N LYS A 34 3.43 12.90 -15.33
CA LYS A 34 2.73 12.25 -14.23
C LYS A 34 2.72 10.75 -14.44
N LEU A 35 3.00 10.02 -13.37
CA LEU A 35 2.84 8.56 -13.32
C LEU A 35 1.46 8.27 -12.77
N THR A 36 0.64 7.59 -13.56
CA THR A 36 -0.72 7.21 -13.19
C THR A 36 -0.86 5.70 -13.24
N PHE A 37 -1.31 5.11 -12.15
CA PHE A 37 -1.71 3.72 -12.07
C PHE A 37 -3.20 3.61 -12.31
N PHE A 38 -3.64 2.52 -12.90
CA PHE A 38 -5.05 2.25 -13.09
C PHE A 38 -5.37 0.78 -12.93
N GLU A 39 -6.60 0.51 -12.58
CA GLU A 39 -7.16 -0.83 -12.47
C GLU A 39 -8.28 -0.99 -13.46
N LYS A 40 -8.31 -2.15 -14.08
CA LYS A 40 -9.39 -2.53 -14.99
C LYS A 40 -10.45 -3.33 -14.25
N SER A 41 -11.69 -3.03 -14.55
CA SER A 41 -12.80 -3.86 -14.12
C SER A 41 -12.63 -5.27 -14.71
N PRO A 42 -12.70 -6.33 -13.90
CA PRO A 42 -12.67 -7.69 -14.42
C PRO A 42 -13.92 -8.05 -15.26
N PHE A 43 -14.97 -7.23 -15.20
CA PHE A 43 -16.22 -7.45 -15.91
C PHE A 43 -16.31 -6.67 -17.23
N SER A 44 -15.95 -5.39 -17.22
CA SER A 44 -16.07 -4.53 -18.41
C SER A 44 -14.75 -4.31 -19.14
N GLY A 45 -13.61 -4.58 -18.50
CA GLY A 45 -12.28 -4.25 -19.02
C GLY A 45 -11.96 -2.76 -19.01
N GLU A 46 -12.90 -1.91 -18.58
CA GLU A 46 -12.70 -0.47 -18.48
C GLU A 46 -11.93 -0.09 -17.22
N ASN A 47 -11.24 1.04 -17.27
CA ASN A 47 -10.57 1.58 -16.08
C ASN A 47 -11.62 2.10 -15.09
N TYR A 48 -11.77 1.44 -13.96
CA TYR A 48 -12.71 1.88 -12.92
C TYR A 48 -12.01 2.66 -11.80
N TYR A 49 -10.68 2.62 -11.75
CA TYR A 49 -9.90 3.36 -10.77
C TYR A 49 -8.61 3.88 -11.38
N THR A 50 -8.31 5.14 -11.11
CA THR A 50 -7.05 5.78 -11.48
C THR A 50 -6.43 6.47 -10.28
N TYR A 51 -5.11 6.32 -10.13
CA TYR A 51 -4.33 6.96 -9.09
C TYR A 51 -3.09 7.61 -9.69
N THR A 52 -2.97 8.92 -9.52
CA THR A 52 -1.79 9.65 -9.97
C THR A 52 -0.78 9.76 -8.83
N ALA A 53 0.37 9.14 -9.02
CA ALA A 53 1.42 9.02 -8.00
C ALA A 53 2.14 10.35 -7.65
N ASN A 54 1.77 11.45 -8.28
CA ASN A 54 2.32 12.79 -8.00
C ASN A 54 1.65 13.49 -6.82
N GLY A 55 0.64 12.87 -6.21
CA GLY A 55 -0.08 13.41 -5.05
C GLY A 55 0.66 13.18 -3.74
N GLU A 56 0.08 13.69 -2.68
CA GLU A 56 0.44 13.31 -1.32
C GLU A 56 -0.08 11.91 -1.05
N CYS A 57 0.79 11.02 -0.61
CA CYS A 57 0.44 9.66 -0.22
C CYS A 57 1.35 9.22 0.91
N TYR A 58 0.92 8.20 1.64
CA TYR A 58 1.84 7.52 2.55
C TYR A 58 2.77 6.63 1.74
N CYS A 59 4.08 6.83 1.89
CA CYS A 59 5.09 6.00 1.27
C CYS A 59 5.89 5.29 2.36
N ASN A 60 5.96 3.98 2.27
CA ASN A 60 6.92 3.18 3.01
C ASN A 60 8.05 2.80 2.06
N VAL A 61 9.28 2.97 2.50
CA VAL A 61 10.47 2.51 1.77
C VAL A 61 11.03 1.33 2.53
N ILE A 62 11.11 0.20 1.86
CA ILE A 62 11.59 -1.06 2.41
C ILE A 62 12.97 -1.30 1.85
N HIS A 63 13.98 -1.28 2.71
CA HIS A 63 15.35 -1.61 2.36
C HIS A 63 15.58 -3.12 2.30
N ARG A 64 16.65 -3.54 1.70
CA ARG A 64 17.17 -4.91 1.82
C ARG A 64 17.38 -5.24 3.30
N GLY A 65 16.78 -6.33 3.77
CA GLY A 65 16.78 -6.73 5.19
C GLY A 65 15.54 -6.29 5.94
N ASP A 66 14.48 -5.86 5.22
CA ASP A 66 13.16 -5.52 5.74
C ASP A 66 13.11 -4.32 6.71
N GLU A 67 14.15 -3.48 6.73
CA GLU A 67 14.08 -2.19 7.40
C GLU A 67 13.09 -1.28 6.66
N VAL A 68 12.13 -0.76 7.40
CA VAL A 68 11.07 0.10 6.85
C VAL A 68 11.21 1.51 7.41
N PHE A 69 11.26 2.50 6.54
CA PHE A 69 11.08 3.88 6.93
C PHE A 69 9.94 4.54 6.16
N ARG A 70 9.27 5.46 6.81
CA ARG A 70 8.14 6.18 6.23
C ARG A 70 8.58 7.53 5.68
N THR A 71 8.09 7.87 4.50
CA THR A 71 8.16 9.21 3.93
C THR A 71 6.77 9.69 3.53
N LEU A 72 6.51 10.98 3.66
CA LEU A 72 5.22 11.58 3.30
C LEU A 72 5.13 11.99 1.83
N LEU A 73 6.24 11.94 1.12
CA LEU A 73 6.29 12.40 -0.27
C LEU A 73 6.54 11.22 -1.21
N SER A 74 5.64 11.05 -2.17
CA SER A 74 5.89 10.18 -3.30
C SER A 74 7.18 10.59 -4.02
N PRO A 75 8.05 9.64 -4.38
CA PRO A 75 9.27 9.96 -5.14
C PRO A 75 8.95 10.61 -6.49
N THR A 76 7.79 10.38 -7.04
CA THR A 76 7.34 11.01 -8.30
C THR A 76 6.93 12.47 -8.13
N LYS A 77 6.53 12.90 -6.91
CA LYS A 77 6.18 14.30 -6.62
C LYS A 77 7.39 15.23 -6.70
N THR A 78 8.57 14.74 -6.33
CA THR A 78 9.82 15.53 -6.35
C THR A 78 10.59 15.36 -7.66
N ALA A 79 10.11 14.52 -8.57
CA ALA A 79 10.76 14.31 -9.86
C ALA A 79 10.52 15.50 -10.80
N LEU A 80 11.60 16.02 -11.38
CA LEU A 80 11.56 17.05 -12.41
C LEU A 80 11.04 16.50 -13.74
N LYS A 81 11.35 15.23 -14.03
CA LYS A 81 10.93 14.55 -15.25
C LYS A 81 10.67 13.08 -14.96
N ILE A 82 9.59 12.58 -15.51
CA ILE A 82 9.20 11.18 -15.46
C ILE A 82 9.06 10.66 -16.88
N LYS A 83 9.67 9.52 -17.18
CA LYS A 83 9.64 8.90 -18.51
C LYS A 83 9.45 7.39 -18.38
N LYS A 84 8.51 6.83 -19.12
CA LYS A 84 8.43 5.37 -19.31
C LYS A 84 9.57 4.92 -20.21
N THR A 85 10.38 3.97 -19.72
CA THR A 85 11.58 3.49 -20.43
C THR A 85 11.45 2.04 -20.89
N GLY A 86 10.44 1.34 -20.45
CA GLY A 86 10.11 -0.04 -20.84
C GLY A 86 8.71 -0.41 -20.46
N ALA A 87 8.32 -1.66 -20.71
CA ALA A 87 6.98 -2.16 -20.40
C ALA A 87 6.61 -1.96 -18.91
N HIS A 88 7.58 -2.18 -18.02
CA HIS A 88 7.41 -2.10 -16.57
C HIS A 88 8.44 -1.19 -15.90
N THR A 89 9.07 -0.26 -16.62
CA THR A 89 10.10 0.62 -16.06
C THR A 89 9.81 2.09 -16.28
N VAL A 90 10.10 2.88 -15.25
CA VAL A 90 9.94 4.32 -15.23
C VAL A 90 11.24 4.97 -14.73
N GLU A 91 11.82 5.88 -15.52
CA GLU A 91 12.92 6.73 -15.09
C GLU A 91 12.38 8.04 -14.51
N CYS A 92 12.81 8.38 -13.31
CA CYS A 92 12.58 9.68 -12.69
C CYS A 92 13.88 10.46 -12.59
N ARG A 93 13.88 11.70 -13.06
CA ARG A 93 15.00 12.64 -12.92
C ARG A 93 14.73 13.65 -11.83
N TYR A 94 15.72 13.95 -11.00
CA TYR A 94 15.62 14.84 -9.84
C TYR A 94 16.66 15.95 -9.87
N PHE A 95 16.38 17.03 -9.17
CA PHE A 95 17.42 17.97 -8.77
C PHE A 95 18.26 17.38 -7.64
N MET A 96 17.59 16.89 -6.59
CA MET A 96 18.17 16.08 -5.52
C MET A 96 17.40 14.77 -5.40
N PRO A 97 17.98 13.64 -5.82
CA PRO A 97 17.26 12.37 -5.73
C PRO A 97 17.12 11.90 -4.30
N PRO A 98 16.02 11.21 -3.98
CA PRO A 98 15.89 10.53 -2.69
C PRO A 98 17.07 9.60 -2.42
N LYS A 99 17.39 9.38 -1.14
CA LYS A 99 18.50 8.49 -0.73
C LYS A 99 18.15 7.00 -0.82
N PHE A 100 17.45 6.61 -1.87
CA PHE A 100 17.13 5.20 -2.11
C PHE A 100 18.32 4.44 -2.68
N LYS A 101 18.38 3.16 -2.38
CA LYS A 101 19.40 2.23 -2.91
C LYS A 101 18.78 1.29 -3.93
N VAL A 102 19.57 0.73 -4.80
CA VAL A 102 19.12 -0.35 -5.71
C VAL A 102 18.64 -1.53 -4.88
N GLY A 103 17.47 -2.03 -5.19
CA GLY A 103 16.76 -3.07 -4.44
C GLY A 103 15.80 -2.57 -3.38
N ASP A 104 15.76 -1.26 -3.09
CA ASP A 104 14.72 -0.69 -2.22
C ASP A 104 13.36 -0.77 -2.92
N VAL A 105 12.32 -1.08 -2.15
CA VAL A 105 10.95 -1.05 -2.63
C VAL A 105 10.23 0.15 -2.03
N VAL A 106 9.66 0.96 -2.89
CA VAL A 106 8.82 2.10 -2.51
C VAL A 106 7.36 1.68 -2.64
N ALA A 107 6.70 1.51 -1.52
CA ALA A 107 5.27 1.19 -1.45
C ALA A 107 4.49 2.47 -1.16
N MET A 108 3.49 2.76 -2.01
CA MET A 108 2.65 3.96 -1.94
C MET A 108 1.20 3.59 -1.70
N SER A 109 0.53 4.25 -0.76
CA SER A 109 -0.91 4.08 -0.58
C SER A 109 -1.68 4.64 -1.78
N ARG A 110 -2.82 4.04 -2.10
CA ARG A 110 -3.70 4.47 -3.20
C ARG A 110 -4.23 5.87 -3.03
N ASN A 111 -4.59 6.22 -1.80
CA ASN A 111 -5.03 7.55 -1.44
C ASN A 111 -4.55 7.92 -0.03
N LYS A 112 -4.68 9.20 0.29
CA LYS A 112 -4.33 9.74 1.59
C LYS A 112 -5.39 9.45 2.66
N LEU A 113 -6.63 9.29 2.27
CA LEU A 113 -7.76 9.27 3.20
C LEU A 113 -7.93 7.95 3.95
N ARG A 114 -7.48 6.84 3.35
CA ARG A 114 -7.64 5.50 3.94
C ARG A 114 -9.09 5.23 4.36
N ASP A 115 -10.01 5.57 3.46
CA ASP A 115 -11.45 5.67 3.65
C ASP A 115 -12.19 4.33 3.77
N ASN A 116 -11.50 3.22 3.57
CA ASN A 116 -12.06 1.88 3.71
C ASN A 116 -11.25 1.05 4.70
N CYS A 117 -11.92 0.33 5.59
CA CYS A 117 -11.31 -0.72 6.40
C CYS A 117 -11.51 -2.10 5.77
N GLY A 118 -10.70 -3.07 6.17
CA GLY A 118 -10.81 -4.45 5.69
C GLY A 118 -12.07 -5.13 6.19
N LEU A 119 -12.30 -5.08 7.50
CA LEU A 119 -13.51 -5.53 8.17
C LEU A 119 -13.95 -4.49 9.19
N PHE A 120 -15.26 -4.30 9.32
CA PHE A 120 -15.83 -3.36 10.26
C PHE A 120 -16.93 -4.01 11.10
N PHE A 121 -16.78 -3.93 12.40
CA PHE A 121 -17.78 -4.31 13.36
C PHE A 121 -18.20 -3.07 14.16
N GLU A 122 -19.48 -2.78 14.20
CA GLU A 122 -20.04 -1.68 14.96
C GLU A 122 -21.18 -2.16 15.84
N SER A 123 -21.11 -1.83 17.13
CA SER A 123 -22.16 -2.14 18.09
C SER A 123 -22.54 -3.63 18.16
N CYS A 124 -21.57 -4.51 17.94
CA CYS A 124 -21.73 -5.96 17.97
C CYS A 124 -21.28 -6.52 19.32
N SER A 125 -21.84 -7.67 19.72
CA SER A 125 -21.43 -8.40 20.91
C SER A 125 -20.95 -9.82 20.57
N ASP A 126 -20.04 -10.34 21.40
CA ASP A 126 -19.56 -11.73 21.36
C ASP A 126 -18.97 -12.12 19.98
N ILE A 127 -18.10 -11.26 19.47
CA ILE A 127 -17.41 -11.48 18.18
C ILE A 127 -16.28 -12.48 18.39
N PHE A 128 -16.32 -13.56 17.61
CA PHE A 128 -15.25 -14.55 17.54
C PHE A 128 -14.77 -14.71 16.09
N CYS A 129 -13.48 -14.54 15.89
CA CYS A 129 -12.85 -14.69 14.58
C CYS A 129 -11.60 -15.54 14.69
N GLU A 130 -11.54 -16.60 13.91
CA GLU A 130 -10.49 -17.62 13.99
C GLU A 130 -9.93 -17.97 12.62
N ARG A 131 -8.60 -18.15 12.53
CA ARG A 131 -7.87 -18.62 11.36
C ARG A 131 -8.14 -17.83 10.08
N ILE A 132 -8.16 -16.50 10.20
CA ILE A 132 -8.36 -15.61 9.06
C ILE A 132 -7.01 -15.06 8.59
N THR A 133 -6.74 -15.16 7.28
CA THR A 133 -5.61 -14.50 6.64
C THR A 133 -6.06 -13.28 5.85
N VAL A 134 -5.47 -12.14 6.14
CA VAL A 134 -5.74 -10.87 5.46
C VAL A 134 -4.49 -10.43 4.69
N ASN A 135 -4.62 -10.25 3.39
CA ASN A 135 -3.49 -9.92 2.51
C ASN A 135 -3.45 -8.44 2.10
N TYR A 136 -4.61 -7.79 1.99
CA TYR A 136 -4.73 -6.40 1.58
C TYR A 136 -5.70 -5.65 2.47
N MET A 137 -5.30 -4.42 2.83
CA MET A 137 -6.15 -3.50 3.58
C MET A 137 -5.87 -2.08 3.12
N HIS A 138 -6.94 -1.37 2.76
CA HIS A 138 -6.82 -0.01 2.22
C HIS A 138 -6.59 1.04 3.32
N GLY A 139 -7.28 0.89 4.44
CA GLY A 139 -7.14 1.71 5.63
C GLY A 139 -6.79 0.84 6.83
N PHE A 140 -7.58 0.93 7.90
CA PHE A 140 -7.51 0.01 9.01
C PHE A 140 -7.80 -1.41 8.52
N GLY A 141 -7.07 -2.36 9.03
CA GLY A 141 -7.28 -3.76 8.70
C GLY A 141 -8.62 -4.24 9.22
N TRP A 142 -8.71 -4.26 10.50
CA TRP A 142 -9.86 -4.70 11.27
C TRP A 142 -10.26 -3.60 12.24
N LEU A 143 -11.43 -3.04 12.07
CA LEU A 143 -11.96 -1.99 12.92
C LEU A 143 -13.15 -2.53 13.72
N SER A 144 -13.05 -2.48 15.04
CA SER A 144 -14.17 -2.76 15.96
C SER A 144 -14.50 -1.52 16.75
N GLN A 145 -15.74 -1.07 16.67
CA GLN A 145 -16.19 0.16 17.28
C GLN A 145 -17.48 -0.09 18.11
N MET A 146 -17.48 0.38 19.35
CA MET A 146 -18.61 0.25 20.26
C MET A 146 -19.08 -1.21 20.47
N CYS A 147 -18.17 -2.16 20.33
CA CYS A 147 -18.46 -3.59 20.47
C CYS A 147 -18.25 -4.09 21.90
N GLU A 148 -18.69 -5.32 22.17
CA GLU A 148 -18.51 -5.99 23.45
C GLU A 148 -18.00 -7.40 23.25
N ASN A 149 -17.02 -7.84 24.06
CA ASN A 149 -16.46 -9.20 24.03
C ASN A 149 -15.89 -9.60 22.66
N LEU A 150 -14.66 -9.23 22.42
CA LEU A 150 -13.97 -9.53 21.16
C LEU A 150 -12.94 -10.64 21.38
N SER A 151 -12.95 -11.64 20.52
CA SER A 151 -11.96 -12.72 20.52
C SER A 151 -11.42 -12.96 19.11
N PHE A 152 -10.12 -12.81 18.95
CA PHE A 152 -9.38 -13.00 17.71
C PHE A 152 -8.33 -14.08 17.94
N ASP A 153 -8.43 -15.19 17.22
CA ASP A 153 -7.50 -16.32 17.33
C ASP A 153 -6.89 -16.68 15.98
N LYS A 154 -5.58 -16.84 15.95
CA LYS A 154 -4.82 -17.24 14.74
C LYS A 154 -5.10 -16.34 13.53
N LEU A 155 -5.16 -15.04 13.75
CA LEU A 155 -5.22 -14.08 12.65
C LEU A 155 -3.84 -13.92 12.02
N THR A 156 -3.77 -13.86 10.71
CA THR A 156 -2.53 -13.62 9.97
C THR A 156 -2.70 -12.43 9.05
N PHE A 157 -1.85 -11.43 9.25
CA PHE A 157 -1.76 -10.28 8.36
C PHE A 157 -0.44 -10.37 7.59
N LYS A 158 -0.51 -10.64 6.30
CA LYS A 158 0.69 -10.74 5.46
C LYS A 158 0.43 -10.18 4.08
N PRO A 159 1.45 -9.59 3.43
CA PRO A 159 1.33 -9.17 2.04
C PRO A 159 0.96 -10.36 1.14
N ALA A 160 0.21 -10.09 0.07
CA ALA A 160 0.02 -11.08 -0.96
C ALA A 160 1.33 -11.36 -1.70
N SER A 161 1.39 -12.49 -2.39
CA SER A 161 2.55 -12.87 -3.19
C SER A 161 2.94 -11.76 -4.16
N GLY A 162 4.21 -11.38 -4.16
CA GLY A 162 4.76 -10.30 -4.99
C GLY A 162 4.63 -8.89 -4.41
N TYR A 163 4.01 -8.74 -3.24
CA TYR A 163 3.90 -7.45 -2.54
C TYR A 163 4.68 -7.48 -1.22
N ARG A 164 5.07 -6.30 -0.75
CA ARG A 164 5.84 -6.11 0.50
C ARG A 164 5.00 -5.49 1.62
N VAL A 165 3.88 -4.88 1.31
CA VAL A 165 3.02 -4.18 2.27
C VAL A 165 1.59 -4.70 2.18
N SER A 166 0.99 -5.02 3.34
CA SER A 166 -0.42 -5.42 3.45
C SER A 166 -1.32 -4.25 3.84
N SER A 167 -0.82 -3.28 4.60
CA SER A 167 -1.60 -2.14 5.10
C SER A 167 -0.72 -0.90 5.28
N PHE A 168 -1.36 0.28 5.24
CA PHE A 168 -0.77 1.57 5.62
C PHE A 168 -1.35 2.15 6.90
N ALA A 169 -2.16 1.38 7.62
CA ALA A 169 -2.75 1.74 8.91
C ALA A 169 -2.66 0.55 9.89
N ASP A 170 -3.31 0.65 11.03
CA ASP A 170 -3.32 -0.39 12.05
C ASP A 170 -3.94 -1.69 11.51
N LEU A 171 -3.35 -2.80 11.86
CA LEU A 171 -3.86 -4.12 11.46
C LEU A 171 -5.15 -4.44 12.20
N ILE A 172 -5.20 -4.15 13.50
CA ILE A 172 -6.39 -4.28 14.35
C ILE A 172 -6.56 -2.96 15.11
N HIS A 173 -7.74 -2.37 15.02
CA HIS A 173 -8.10 -1.14 15.71
C HIS A 173 -9.39 -1.34 16.51
N VAL A 174 -9.31 -1.17 17.82
CA VAL A 174 -10.43 -1.34 18.75
C VAL A 174 -10.73 0.00 19.40
N CYS A 175 -11.94 0.50 19.24
CA CYS A 175 -12.36 1.81 19.70
C CYS A 175 -13.69 1.78 20.44
N GLY A 176 -13.72 2.30 21.66
CA GLY A 176 -14.94 2.41 22.46
C GLY A 176 -15.62 1.07 22.81
N CYS A 177 -14.88 -0.03 22.75
CA CYS A 177 -15.37 -1.35 23.07
C CYS A 177 -15.35 -1.60 24.58
N LYS A 178 -16.20 -2.52 25.05
CA LYS A 178 -16.31 -2.94 26.46
C LYS A 178 -16.17 -4.46 26.61
N GLY A 179 -16.17 -4.93 27.85
CA GLY A 179 -15.94 -6.32 28.16
C GLY A 179 -14.47 -6.71 27.97
N TYR A 180 -14.19 -7.80 27.27
CA TYR A 180 -12.83 -8.24 27.00
C TYR A 180 -12.43 -8.09 25.53
N VAL A 181 -11.14 -7.91 25.32
CA VAL A 181 -10.50 -8.05 23.99
C VAL A 181 -9.40 -9.10 24.14
N LYS A 182 -9.57 -10.22 23.47
CA LYS A 182 -8.63 -11.34 23.52
C LYS A 182 -8.02 -11.54 22.13
N ILE A 183 -6.70 -11.55 22.05
CA ILE A 183 -5.95 -11.84 20.84
C ILE A 183 -4.97 -12.97 21.17
N THR A 184 -5.09 -14.08 20.49
CA THR A 184 -4.27 -15.29 20.73
C THR A 184 -3.66 -15.81 19.42
N ASP A 185 -2.41 -16.25 19.50
CA ASP A 185 -1.66 -16.92 18.42
C ASP A 185 -1.66 -16.16 17.07
N SER A 186 -1.71 -14.81 17.11
CA SER A 186 -1.87 -13.94 15.94
C SER A 186 -0.61 -13.12 15.65
#